data_b4d4375b15f08d896cfa8ee161d7aeae
#
_entry.id   b4d4375b15f08d896cfa8ee161d7aeae
#
_cell.length_a   1.000
_cell.length_b   1.000
_cell.length_c   1.000
_cell.angle_alpha   90.00
_cell.angle_beta   90.00
_cell.angle_gamma   90.00
#
_symmetry.space_group_name_H-M   'P 1'
#
loop_
_entity.id
_entity.type
_entity.pdbx_description
1 polymer ?
#
loop_
_entity_poly.entity_id
_entity_poly.type
_entity_poly.pdbx_seq_one_letter_code
_entity_poly.pdbx_strand_id
1 'polypeptide(L)'
;MTQEEALKILKNGHNVYLTGAAGSGKTYLLNKYIQYLKVKRVNVGITAATGIAATHMEGITIHSWAGIGILRTASDKEIQAIAGVKRIAKRLQKTQTLIIDEVSMLDADRLDLIEKVARIARESWKPFGGLQVVLCGDFFQLPPVAKANEPLPRLMYKSAAWQNLNLKVCYLHEQHRQGDQEILRILNAIRSASFDEAVVDRLYQCRTNELSLNPLSRFVKLYTHNPDVDLENERELARIPGGKYRYHMQMSGVLKIAESLKDGCLAPESLILKKGAAVMFVKNNFEKGYVNGTLGTVSGFNETGFPVITLRNNKEIVAEPATWSVEDNSKILAQNKQIPLRLAWAITVHKSQGMTLDAAQVDLSKCFERGMGYVALSRVRSLSGLRVLGFNDMALKVDEETLAFDQELKILSEAARHEVVSMPERRIDENETLKTNYLEKTRVKHPSAYKRWTADEETRLVSGYRAGKSVSALSEMLGREAGGIRSRLKKLELIE
;
A
#
# COMPACT_ATOMS: atom_id res chain seq x y z
N MET A 1 -15.32 16.48 -2.25
CA MET A 1 -16.39 15.62 -2.80
C MET A 1 -16.80 14.55 -1.80
N THR A 2 -17.96 13.91 -2.00
CA THR A 2 -18.44 12.79 -1.18
C THR A 2 -17.76 11.46 -1.59
N GLN A 3 -17.87 10.43 -0.72
CA GLN A 3 -17.39 9.08 -1.05
C GLN A 3 -18.13 8.46 -2.25
N GLU A 4 -19.41 8.78 -2.45
CA GLU A 4 -20.20 8.25 -3.57
C GLU A 4 -19.75 8.84 -4.91
N GLU A 5 -19.52 10.16 -4.95
CA GLU A 5 -18.95 10.84 -6.13
C GLU A 5 -17.57 10.27 -6.51
N ALA A 6 -16.69 10.10 -5.50
CA ALA A 6 -15.37 9.51 -5.72
C ALA A 6 -15.45 8.05 -6.20
N LEU A 7 -16.37 7.24 -5.64
CA LEU A 7 -16.61 5.87 -6.08
C LEU A 7 -17.09 5.80 -7.53
N LYS A 8 -17.91 6.76 -7.98
CA LYS A 8 -18.38 6.86 -9.37
C LYS A 8 -17.20 7.10 -10.32
N ILE A 9 -16.26 8.01 -9.97
CA ILE A 9 -15.03 8.25 -10.75
C ILE A 9 -14.18 6.98 -10.84
N LEU A 10 -13.96 6.29 -9.73
CA LEU A 10 -13.20 5.04 -9.65
C LEU A 10 -13.81 3.96 -10.56
N LYS A 11 -15.12 3.75 -10.48
CA LYS A 11 -15.86 2.77 -11.30
C LYS A 11 -15.83 3.09 -12.79
N ASN A 12 -15.69 4.35 -13.16
CA ASN A 12 -15.54 4.78 -14.56
C ASN A 12 -14.14 4.52 -15.14
N GLY A 13 -13.21 3.95 -14.35
CA GLY A 13 -11.90 3.51 -14.82
C GLY A 13 -10.87 4.63 -14.94
N HIS A 14 -11.12 5.81 -14.36
CA HIS A 14 -10.14 6.89 -14.32
C HIS A 14 -8.97 6.56 -13.39
N ASN A 15 -7.79 7.09 -13.71
CA ASN A 15 -6.71 7.18 -12.74
C ASN A 15 -7.10 8.21 -11.67
N VAL A 16 -6.91 7.87 -10.41
CA VAL A 16 -7.41 8.68 -9.29
C VAL A 16 -6.33 8.93 -8.27
N TYR A 17 -6.25 10.16 -7.78
CA TYR A 17 -5.64 10.45 -6.50
C TYR A 17 -6.72 10.70 -5.45
N LEU A 18 -6.86 9.77 -4.50
CA LEU A 18 -7.81 9.84 -3.41
C LEU A 18 -7.12 10.43 -2.18
N THR A 19 -7.58 11.59 -1.74
CA THR A 19 -6.99 12.31 -0.60
C THR A 19 -8.07 12.88 0.33
N GLY A 20 -7.63 13.53 1.39
CA GLY A 20 -8.46 14.13 2.43
C GLY A 20 -7.82 13.98 3.81
N ALA A 21 -8.35 14.66 4.80
CA ALA A 21 -7.83 14.63 6.16
C ALA A 21 -7.80 13.22 6.78
N ALA A 22 -7.03 13.04 7.85
CA ALA A 22 -7.05 11.81 8.62
C ALA A 22 -8.48 11.54 9.13
N GLY A 23 -9.00 10.34 8.89
CA GLY A 23 -10.39 10.00 9.28
C GLY A 23 -11.47 10.28 8.23
N SER A 24 -11.14 10.83 7.05
CA SER A 24 -12.11 11.11 5.97
C SER A 24 -12.67 9.85 5.26
N GLY A 25 -12.29 8.65 5.70
CA GLY A 25 -12.83 7.41 5.16
C GLY A 25 -12.16 6.91 3.87
N LYS A 26 -10.95 7.38 3.53
CA LYS A 26 -10.18 6.93 2.35
C LYS A 26 -10.08 5.41 2.25
N THR A 27 -9.60 4.76 3.31
CA THR A 27 -9.44 3.29 3.36
C THR A 27 -10.78 2.56 3.27
N TYR A 28 -11.85 3.11 3.85
CA TYR A 28 -13.20 2.55 3.72
C TYR A 28 -13.66 2.57 2.25
N LEU A 29 -13.49 3.71 1.57
CA LEU A 29 -13.82 3.85 0.15
C LEU A 29 -12.99 2.92 -0.73
N LEU A 30 -11.68 2.80 -0.48
CA LEU A 30 -10.83 1.85 -1.20
C LEU A 30 -11.31 0.41 -1.02
N ASN A 31 -11.64 -0.02 0.19
CA ASN A 31 -12.16 -1.36 0.45
C ASN A 31 -13.49 -1.60 -0.29
N LYS A 32 -14.40 -0.62 -0.29
CA LYS A 32 -15.66 -0.68 -1.06
C LYS A 32 -15.38 -0.84 -2.57
N TYR A 33 -14.38 -0.12 -3.09
CA TYR A 33 -13.99 -0.22 -4.49
C TYR A 33 -13.32 -1.57 -4.80
N ILE A 34 -12.43 -2.06 -3.93
CA ILE A 34 -11.80 -3.39 -4.06
C ILE A 34 -12.86 -4.49 -4.12
N GLN A 35 -13.87 -4.44 -3.24
CA GLN A 35 -14.98 -5.41 -3.27
C GLN A 35 -15.76 -5.34 -4.59
N TYR A 36 -16.05 -4.14 -5.09
CA TYR A 36 -16.67 -3.96 -6.40
C TYR A 36 -15.84 -4.62 -7.51
N LEU A 37 -14.52 -4.39 -7.54
CA LEU A 37 -13.63 -4.98 -8.54
C LEU A 37 -13.54 -6.51 -8.41
N LYS A 38 -13.50 -7.06 -7.19
CA LYS A 38 -13.53 -8.51 -6.92
C LYS A 38 -14.82 -9.15 -7.46
N VAL A 39 -15.99 -8.53 -7.21
CA VAL A 39 -17.29 -8.99 -7.75
C VAL A 39 -17.28 -8.97 -9.28
N LYS A 40 -16.67 -7.95 -9.87
CA LYS A 40 -16.52 -7.84 -11.34
C LYS A 40 -15.38 -8.69 -11.92
N ARG A 41 -14.70 -9.51 -11.11
CA ARG A 41 -13.56 -10.37 -11.49
C ARG A 41 -12.39 -9.61 -12.13
N VAL A 42 -12.24 -8.34 -11.78
CA VAL A 42 -11.10 -7.52 -12.19
C VAL A 42 -9.87 -7.88 -11.36
N ASN A 43 -8.74 -8.13 -12.00
CA ASN A 43 -7.49 -8.41 -11.30
C ASN A 43 -6.90 -7.13 -10.70
N VAL A 44 -6.85 -7.04 -9.38
CA VAL A 44 -6.38 -5.86 -8.64
C VAL A 44 -5.01 -6.11 -8.02
N GLY A 45 -4.08 -5.20 -8.25
CA GLY A 45 -2.85 -5.09 -7.48
C GLY A 45 -3.11 -4.21 -6.25
N ILE A 46 -3.33 -4.83 -5.09
CA ILE A 46 -3.56 -4.12 -3.82
C ILE A 46 -2.21 -3.90 -3.16
N THR A 47 -1.80 -2.64 -3.04
CA THR A 47 -0.48 -2.30 -2.51
C THR A 47 -0.50 -1.07 -1.61
N ALA A 48 0.57 -0.90 -0.83
CA ALA A 48 0.81 0.31 -0.06
C ALA A 48 2.32 0.60 0.04
N ALA A 49 2.67 1.83 0.43
CA ALA A 49 4.06 2.24 0.62
C ALA A 49 4.76 1.45 1.73
N THR A 50 4.02 1.06 2.80
CA THR A 50 4.57 0.31 3.95
C THR A 50 3.92 -1.05 4.13
N GLY A 51 4.61 -1.97 4.82
CA GLY A 51 4.08 -3.30 5.14
C GLY A 51 2.83 -3.24 6.02
N ILE A 52 2.78 -2.34 6.99
CA ILE A 52 1.64 -2.17 7.90
C ILE A 52 0.41 -1.72 7.10
N ALA A 53 0.54 -0.69 6.27
CA ALA A 53 -0.57 -0.19 5.46
C ALA A 53 -1.06 -1.23 4.44
N ALA A 54 -0.15 -1.92 3.75
CA ALA A 54 -0.50 -2.98 2.81
C ALA A 54 -1.34 -4.10 3.46
N THR A 55 -1.02 -4.41 4.71
CA THR A 55 -1.70 -5.43 5.50
C THR A 55 -3.17 -5.11 5.78
N HIS A 56 -3.49 -3.83 6.07
CA HIS A 56 -4.87 -3.41 6.34
C HIS A 56 -5.82 -3.62 5.15
N MET A 57 -5.27 -3.76 3.95
CA MET A 57 -6.03 -4.02 2.72
C MET A 57 -5.81 -5.43 2.15
N GLU A 58 -5.22 -6.35 2.91
CA GLU A 58 -4.85 -7.69 2.44
C GLU A 58 -3.93 -7.67 1.21
N GLY A 59 -3.08 -6.66 1.13
CA GLY A 59 -2.16 -6.41 0.02
C GLY A 59 -0.70 -6.71 0.36
N ILE A 60 0.18 -6.27 -0.52
CA ILE A 60 1.64 -6.33 -0.36
C ILE A 60 2.25 -4.95 -0.55
N THR A 61 3.52 -4.74 -0.15
CA THR A 61 4.17 -3.46 -0.43
C THR A 61 4.32 -3.25 -1.92
N ILE A 62 4.20 -1.98 -2.37
CA ILE A 62 4.40 -1.63 -3.78
C ILE A 62 5.78 -2.03 -4.29
N HIS A 63 6.79 -1.95 -3.42
CA HIS A 63 8.16 -2.38 -3.69
C HIS A 63 8.24 -3.88 -4.04
N SER A 64 7.56 -4.73 -3.26
CA SER A 64 7.46 -6.17 -3.53
C SER A 64 6.59 -6.48 -4.74
N TRP A 65 5.53 -5.68 -4.97
CA TRP A 65 4.63 -5.86 -6.11
C TRP A 65 5.34 -5.61 -7.44
N ALA A 66 6.10 -4.51 -7.52
CA ALA A 66 6.88 -4.15 -8.70
C ALA A 66 8.21 -4.91 -8.82
N GLY A 67 8.67 -5.57 -7.75
CA GLY A 67 9.94 -6.30 -7.72
C GLY A 67 11.18 -5.44 -7.57
N ILE A 68 11.02 -4.14 -7.25
CA ILE A 68 12.14 -3.20 -7.13
C ILE A 68 12.90 -3.34 -5.80
N GLY A 69 12.33 -4.06 -4.80
CA GLY A 69 12.95 -4.23 -3.48
C GLY A 69 13.25 -2.89 -2.80
N ILE A 70 14.51 -2.65 -2.45
CA ILE A 70 14.96 -1.41 -1.79
C ILE A 70 15.45 -0.32 -2.77
N LEU A 71 15.49 -0.62 -4.06
CA LEU A 71 16.00 0.30 -5.08
C LEU A 71 15.18 1.59 -5.12
N ARG A 72 15.88 2.70 -5.26
CA ARG A 72 15.30 4.02 -5.49
C ARG A 72 15.37 4.40 -6.97
N THR A 73 16.50 4.12 -7.59
CA THR A 73 16.74 4.27 -9.02
C THR A 73 17.39 3.01 -9.56
N ALA A 74 17.29 2.78 -10.84
CA ALA A 74 17.95 1.64 -11.51
C ALA A 74 18.32 2.03 -12.95
N SER A 75 19.35 1.40 -13.50
CA SER A 75 19.71 1.49 -14.92
C SER A 75 18.67 0.77 -15.79
N ASP A 76 18.61 1.12 -17.07
CA ASP A 76 17.68 0.46 -18.01
C ASP A 76 17.90 -1.07 -18.07
N LYS A 77 19.15 -1.53 -17.94
CA LYS A 77 19.49 -2.97 -17.89
C LYS A 77 18.90 -3.65 -16.64
N GLU A 78 18.98 -3.01 -15.48
CA GLU A 78 18.39 -3.53 -14.25
C GLU A 78 16.86 -3.52 -14.31
N ILE A 79 16.27 -2.46 -14.88
CA ILE A 79 14.82 -2.36 -15.07
C ILE A 79 14.32 -3.49 -15.97
N GLN A 80 15.02 -3.78 -17.09
CA GLN A 80 14.70 -4.89 -17.98
C GLN A 80 14.83 -6.24 -17.25
N ALA A 81 15.88 -6.42 -16.45
CA ALA A 81 16.07 -7.63 -15.65
C ALA A 81 14.93 -7.84 -14.65
N ILE A 82 14.52 -6.80 -13.92
CA ILE A 82 13.38 -6.85 -12.99
C ILE A 82 12.08 -7.20 -13.73
N ALA A 83 11.79 -6.49 -14.82
CA ALA A 83 10.58 -6.71 -15.63
C ALA A 83 10.56 -8.11 -16.29
N GLY A 84 11.73 -8.70 -16.58
CA GLY A 84 11.87 -10.03 -17.15
C GLY A 84 11.69 -11.18 -16.16
N VAL A 85 11.66 -10.93 -14.84
CA VAL A 85 11.40 -11.98 -13.84
C VAL A 85 9.99 -12.54 -14.03
N LYS A 86 9.86 -13.81 -14.42
CA LYS A 86 8.59 -14.47 -14.79
C LYS A 86 7.45 -14.21 -13.81
N ARG A 87 7.71 -14.25 -12.49
CA ARG A 87 6.70 -14.00 -11.45
C ARG A 87 6.22 -12.56 -11.47
N ILE A 88 7.13 -11.60 -11.63
CA ILE A 88 6.84 -10.15 -11.68
C ILE A 88 6.09 -9.83 -12.97
N ALA A 89 6.63 -10.24 -14.12
CA ALA A 89 6.00 -10.05 -15.42
C ALA A 89 4.56 -10.59 -15.45
N LYS A 90 4.34 -11.84 -15.00
CA LYS A 90 3.01 -12.47 -14.95
C LYS A 90 2.03 -11.70 -14.04
N ARG A 91 2.52 -11.17 -12.90
CA ARG A 91 1.71 -10.35 -11.98
C ARG A 91 1.29 -9.04 -12.65
N LEU A 92 2.26 -8.30 -13.18
CA LEU A 92 2.05 -7.01 -13.84
C LEU A 92 1.12 -7.14 -15.05
N GLN A 93 1.32 -8.16 -15.90
CA GLN A 93 0.48 -8.44 -17.07
C GLN A 93 -0.97 -8.80 -16.71
N LYS A 94 -1.18 -9.51 -15.59
CA LYS A 94 -2.53 -9.90 -15.15
C LYS A 94 -3.28 -8.77 -14.46
N THR A 95 -2.58 -7.84 -13.83
CA THR A 95 -3.21 -6.72 -13.10
C THR A 95 -3.90 -5.79 -14.09
N GLN A 96 -5.10 -5.33 -13.75
CA GLN A 96 -5.89 -4.36 -14.51
C GLN A 96 -6.00 -3.04 -13.76
N THR A 97 -6.15 -3.09 -12.45
CA THR A 97 -6.18 -1.92 -11.57
C THR A 97 -5.08 -2.05 -10.53
N LEU A 98 -4.24 -1.03 -10.38
CA LEU A 98 -3.23 -0.91 -9.33
C LEU A 98 -3.69 0.11 -8.29
N ILE A 99 -3.75 -0.31 -7.03
CA ILE A 99 -4.05 0.55 -5.89
C ILE A 99 -2.78 0.69 -5.05
N ILE A 100 -2.38 1.94 -4.75
CA ILE A 100 -1.24 2.25 -3.88
C ILE A 100 -1.74 3.15 -2.75
N ASP A 101 -1.77 2.63 -1.53
CA ASP A 101 -2.16 3.38 -0.33
C ASP A 101 -0.95 3.96 0.40
N GLU A 102 -1.20 4.95 1.28
CA GLU A 102 -0.20 5.68 2.06
C GLU A 102 0.93 6.27 1.19
N VAL A 103 0.55 6.87 0.06
CA VAL A 103 1.51 7.37 -0.94
C VAL A 103 2.40 8.51 -0.45
N SER A 104 2.07 9.17 0.66
CA SER A 104 2.93 10.19 1.27
C SER A 104 4.31 9.66 1.63
N MET A 105 4.43 8.37 1.93
CA MET A 105 5.69 7.70 2.29
C MET A 105 6.45 7.12 1.09
N LEU A 106 5.95 7.28 -0.14
CA LEU A 106 6.63 6.85 -1.36
C LEU A 106 7.25 8.07 -2.06
N ASP A 107 8.52 7.99 -2.40
CA ASP A 107 9.21 9.07 -3.10
C ASP A 107 9.00 9.03 -4.63
N ALA A 108 9.26 10.19 -5.27
CA ALA A 108 9.10 10.38 -6.70
C ALA A 108 9.94 9.40 -7.54
N ASP A 109 11.19 9.17 -7.15
CA ASP A 109 12.12 8.36 -7.94
C ASP A 109 11.68 6.89 -7.96
N ARG A 110 11.15 6.38 -6.83
CA ARG A 110 10.56 5.03 -6.76
C ARG A 110 9.29 4.92 -7.59
N LEU A 111 8.42 5.94 -7.60
CA LEU A 111 7.23 5.90 -8.44
C LEU A 111 7.60 5.85 -9.93
N ASP A 112 8.59 6.65 -10.35
CA ASP A 112 9.12 6.65 -11.72
C ASP A 112 9.74 5.29 -12.08
N LEU A 113 10.47 4.66 -11.16
CA LEU A 113 11.03 3.32 -11.35
C LEU A 113 9.94 2.26 -11.52
N ILE A 114 8.92 2.27 -10.65
CA ILE A 114 7.77 1.33 -10.70
C ILE A 114 7.03 1.48 -12.03
N GLU A 115 6.80 2.71 -12.48
CA GLU A 115 6.16 3.02 -13.75
C GLU A 115 6.93 2.41 -14.93
N LYS A 116 8.25 2.60 -14.98
CA LYS A 116 9.12 2.04 -16.03
C LYS A 116 9.08 0.51 -16.04
N VAL A 117 9.18 -0.13 -14.87
CA VAL A 117 9.05 -1.60 -14.76
C VAL A 117 7.71 -2.08 -15.28
N ALA A 118 6.62 -1.38 -14.92
CA ALA A 118 5.27 -1.74 -15.35
C ALA A 118 5.12 -1.62 -16.88
N ARG A 119 5.62 -0.54 -17.51
CA ARG A 119 5.59 -0.38 -18.97
C ARG A 119 6.31 -1.50 -19.69
N ILE A 120 7.52 -1.82 -19.26
CA ILE A 120 8.34 -2.88 -19.89
C ILE A 120 7.66 -4.24 -19.73
N ALA A 121 7.26 -4.60 -18.49
CA ALA A 121 6.64 -5.90 -18.23
C ALA A 121 5.30 -6.10 -18.96
N ARG A 122 4.60 -5.03 -19.31
CA ARG A 122 3.32 -5.03 -20.02
C ARG A 122 3.46 -4.74 -21.52
N GLU A 123 4.69 -4.51 -22.00
CA GLU A 123 4.99 -4.19 -23.40
C GLU A 123 4.11 -3.05 -23.94
N SER A 124 3.92 -1.99 -23.15
CA SER A 124 3.01 -0.89 -23.47
C SER A 124 3.65 0.47 -23.11
N TRP A 125 3.55 1.43 -24.03
CA TRP A 125 4.05 2.79 -23.86
C TRP A 125 3.12 3.70 -23.02
N LYS A 126 1.91 3.25 -22.73
CA LYS A 126 0.98 3.99 -21.87
C LYS A 126 1.53 4.06 -20.44
N PRO A 127 1.24 5.13 -19.69
CA PRO A 127 1.63 5.22 -18.28
C PRO A 127 1.25 3.94 -17.52
N PHE A 128 2.17 3.43 -16.69
CA PHE A 128 2.03 2.15 -15.97
C PHE A 128 1.62 0.96 -16.86
N GLY A 129 1.98 1.00 -18.16
CA GLY A 129 1.59 -0.05 -19.09
C GLY A 129 0.07 -0.12 -19.33
N GLY A 130 -0.68 0.97 -19.14
CA GLY A 130 -2.12 1.05 -19.34
C GLY A 130 -2.97 0.49 -18.20
N LEU A 131 -2.40 0.35 -17.00
CA LEU A 131 -3.17 0.07 -15.79
C LEU A 131 -4.05 1.26 -15.43
N GLN A 132 -5.23 1.01 -14.86
CA GLN A 132 -5.86 2.00 -14.01
C GLN A 132 -5.08 2.11 -12.72
N VAL A 133 -4.64 3.32 -12.35
CA VAL A 133 -3.86 3.57 -11.14
C VAL A 133 -4.67 4.39 -10.15
N VAL A 134 -4.78 3.89 -8.93
CA VAL A 134 -5.44 4.56 -7.81
C VAL A 134 -4.40 4.81 -6.73
N LEU A 135 -4.04 6.06 -6.57
CA LEU A 135 -3.14 6.54 -5.53
C LEU A 135 -3.96 7.06 -4.36
N CYS A 136 -3.62 6.68 -3.13
CA CYS A 136 -4.35 7.10 -1.95
C CYS A 136 -3.39 7.55 -0.86
N GLY A 137 -3.66 8.70 -0.24
CA GLY A 137 -2.83 9.21 0.85
C GLY A 137 -3.15 10.64 1.25
N ASP A 138 -2.34 11.15 2.15
CA ASP A 138 -2.45 12.50 2.71
C ASP A 138 -1.03 13.06 2.90
N PHE A 139 -0.61 14.02 2.10
CA PHE A 139 0.74 14.58 2.13
C PHE A 139 1.04 15.41 3.41
N PHE A 140 0.04 15.69 4.24
CA PHE A 140 0.26 16.24 5.57
C PHE A 140 0.72 15.20 6.60
N GLN A 141 0.63 13.92 6.25
CA GLN A 141 1.18 12.83 7.05
C GLN A 141 2.69 12.70 6.83
N LEU A 142 3.28 11.59 7.29
CA LEU A 142 4.71 11.38 7.22
C LEU A 142 5.21 11.31 5.78
N PRO A 143 6.27 12.07 5.45
CA PRO A 143 6.95 12.00 4.16
C PRO A 143 7.80 10.72 4.04
N PRO A 144 8.40 10.46 2.87
CA PRO A 144 9.34 9.36 2.70
C PRO A 144 10.56 9.52 3.59
N VAL A 145 10.97 8.45 4.28
CA VAL A 145 12.11 8.49 5.19
C VAL A 145 13.41 8.63 4.40
N ALA A 146 14.19 9.68 4.73
CA ALA A 146 15.55 9.84 4.22
C ALA A 146 16.50 8.87 4.94
N LYS A 147 17.36 8.18 4.18
CA LYS A 147 18.46 7.42 4.77
C LYS A 147 19.70 8.28 4.89
N ALA A 148 20.51 8.02 5.92
CA ALA A 148 21.82 8.63 6.02
C ALA A 148 22.62 8.38 4.73
N ASN A 149 23.23 9.43 4.16
CA ASN A 149 24.01 9.40 2.91
C ASN A 149 23.20 9.23 1.60
N GLU A 150 21.85 9.27 1.63
CA GLU A 150 21.04 9.40 0.42
C GLU A 150 20.56 10.85 0.24
N PRO A 151 20.35 11.33 -1.03
CA PRO A 151 19.71 12.62 -1.27
C PRO A 151 18.32 12.65 -0.63
N LEU A 152 17.89 13.82 -0.18
CA LEU A 152 16.54 14.00 0.35
C LEU A 152 15.50 13.50 -0.65
N PRO A 153 14.53 12.69 -0.21
CA PRO A 153 13.51 12.17 -1.09
C PRO A 153 12.60 13.30 -1.59
N ARG A 154 12.32 13.30 -2.89
CA ARG A 154 11.34 14.19 -3.49
C ARG A 154 9.94 13.66 -3.21
N LEU A 155 8.99 14.55 -2.91
CA LEU A 155 7.59 14.16 -2.72
C LEU A 155 7.02 13.53 -4.00
N MET A 156 6.16 12.54 -3.86
CA MET A 156 5.70 11.67 -4.95
C MET A 156 5.04 12.44 -6.11
N TYR A 157 4.30 13.51 -5.83
CA TYR A 157 3.65 14.32 -6.86
C TYR A 157 4.62 15.07 -7.80
N LYS A 158 5.92 15.10 -7.45
CA LYS A 158 6.99 15.65 -8.31
C LYS A 158 7.54 14.65 -9.33
N SER A 159 7.03 13.41 -9.35
CA SER A 159 7.48 12.40 -10.31
C SER A 159 6.90 12.65 -11.71
N ALA A 160 7.65 12.24 -12.73
CA ALA A 160 7.16 12.23 -14.09
C ALA A 160 5.97 11.25 -14.25
N ALA A 161 6.00 10.13 -13.54
CA ALA A 161 4.93 9.16 -13.53
C ALA A 161 3.61 9.76 -13.02
N TRP A 162 3.64 10.57 -11.95
CA TRP A 162 2.47 11.29 -11.45
C TRP A 162 1.90 12.24 -12.51
N GLN A 163 2.76 13.07 -13.12
CA GLN A 163 2.34 14.06 -14.10
C GLN A 163 1.69 13.42 -15.35
N ASN A 164 2.22 12.26 -15.77
CA ASN A 164 1.73 11.56 -16.96
C ASN A 164 0.45 10.73 -16.73
N LEU A 165 0.03 10.52 -15.48
CA LEU A 165 -1.15 9.70 -15.15
C LEU A 165 -2.48 10.40 -15.46
N ASN A 166 -2.51 11.72 -15.63
CA ASN A 166 -3.74 12.50 -15.78
C ASN A 166 -4.78 12.15 -14.70
N LEU A 167 -4.36 12.30 -13.44
CA LEU A 167 -5.13 11.89 -12.27
C LEU A 167 -6.38 12.76 -12.07
N LYS A 168 -7.52 12.12 -11.85
CA LYS A 168 -8.69 12.79 -11.26
C LYS A 168 -8.49 12.86 -9.75
N VAL A 169 -8.53 14.06 -9.20
CA VAL A 169 -8.38 14.27 -7.76
C VAL A 169 -9.73 14.09 -7.06
N CYS A 170 -9.75 13.18 -6.08
CA CYS A 170 -10.90 12.93 -5.22
C CYS A 170 -10.55 13.37 -3.78
N TYR A 171 -10.85 14.62 -3.44
CA TYR A 171 -10.63 15.18 -2.11
C TYR A 171 -11.86 14.96 -1.24
N LEU A 172 -11.77 14.04 -0.26
CA LEU A 172 -12.88 13.73 0.64
C LEU A 172 -12.97 14.77 1.77
N HIS A 173 -14.17 15.35 1.94
CA HIS A 173 -14.43 16.34 3.00
C HIS A 173 -15.08 15.75 4.24
N GLU A 174 -15.69 14.57 4.13
CA GLU A 174 -16.39 13.90 5.22
C GLU A 174 -15.43 13.45 6.32
N GLN A 175 -15.87 13.51 7.57
CA GLN A 175 -15.10 13.06 8.74
C GLN A 175 -15.88 11.94 9.44
N HIS A 176 -15.26 10.75 9.54
CA HIS A 176 -15.91 9.55 10.07
C HIS A 176 -15.20 8.96 11.30
N ARG A 177 -13.97 9.38 11.59
CA ARG A 177 -13.18 8.80 12.69
C ARG A 177 -13.39 9.54 14.00
N GLN A 178 -13.34 10.86 13.96
CA GLN A 178 -13.45 11.71 15.13
C GLN A 178 -14.87 12.27 15.21
N GLY A 179 -15.64 11.82 16.22
CA GLY A 179 -16.90 12.48 16.60
C GLY A 179 -16.68 13.71 17.48
N ASP A 180 -15.45 13.94 17.93
CA ASP A 180 -15.07 15.03 18.84
C ASP A 180 -14.60 16.24 18.03
N GLN A 181 -15.34 17.33 18.12
CA GLN A 181 -15.08 18.60 17.42
C GLN A 181 -13.77 19.26 17.86
N GLU A 182 -13.36 19.05 19.10
CA GLU A 182 -12.16 19.63 19.67
C GLU A 182 -10.89 19.06 19.01
N ILE A 183 -10.80 17.72 18.86
CA ILE A 183 -9.65 17.10 18.17
C ILE A 183 -9.62 17.49 16.70
N LEU A 184 -10.79 17.61 16.06
CA LEU A 184 -10.89 18.06 14.67
C LEU A 184 -10.41 19.49 14.49
N ARG A 185 -10.75 20.39 15.42
CA ARG A 185 -10.25 21.77 15.43
C ARG A 185 -8.72 21.81 15.47
N ILE A 186 -8.11 21.03 16.38
CA ILE A 186 -6.65 20.93 16.51
C ILE A 186 -6.02 20.41 15.22
N LEU A 187 -6.54 19.31 14.67
CA LEU A 187 -6.01 18.71 13.44
C LEU A 187 -6.14 19.63 12.22
N ASN A 188 -7.24 20.38 12.12
CA ASN A 188 -7.42 21.35 11.05
C ASN A 188 -6.51 22.57 11.21
N ALA A 189 -6.29 23.04 12.43
CA ALA A 189 -5.33 24.12 12.71
C ALA A 189 -3.89 23.72 12.29
N ILE A 190 -3.50 22.46 12.54
CA ILE A 190 -2.21 21.93 12.07
C ILE A 190 -2.17 21.92 10.53
N ARG A 191 -3.18 21.39 9.86
CA ARG A 191 -3.23 21.31 8.38
C ARG A 191 -3.20 22.68 7.70
N SER A 192 -3.83 23.69 8.30
CA SER A 192 -3.88 25.06 7.76
C SER A 192 -2.70 25.93 8.19
N ALA A 193 -1.79 25.39 9.02
CA ALA A 193 -0.72 26.16 9.67
C ALA A 193 -1.25 27.42 10.39
N SER A 194 -2.46 27.38 10.91
CA SER A 194 -3.16 28.50 11.53
C SER A 194 -3.46 28.14 12.99
N PHE A 195 -2.47 28.45 13.85
CA PHE A 195 -2.56 28.22 15.29
C PHE A 195 -3.00 29.50 15.98
N ASP A 196 -4.10 29.40 16.73
CA ASP A 196 -4.44 30.36 17.79
C ASP A 196 -3.90 29.86 19.15
N GLU A 197 -3.76 30.75 20.11
CA GLU A 197 -3.34 30.42 21.48
C GLU A 197 -4.25 29.34 22.08
N ALA A 198 -5.54 29.36 21.77
CA ALA A 198 -6.51 28.41 22.29
C ALA A 198 -6.21 26.96 21.86
N VAL A 199 -5.72 26.73 20.66
CA VAL A 199 -5.31 25.39 20.19
C VAL A 199 -4.09 24.89 20.97
N VAL A 200 -3.11 25.76 21.17
CA VAL A 200 -1.88 25.45 21.93
C VAL A 200 -2.22 25.17 23.40
N ASP A 201 -3.03 26.02 24.02
CA ASP A 201 -3.47 25.85 25.41
C ASP A 201 -4.25 24.54 25.57
N ARG A 202 -5.10 24.20 24.60
CA ARG A 202 -5.87 22.95 24.64
C ARG A 202 -4.96 21.71 24.60
N LEU A 203 -3.89 21.74 23.81
CA LEU A 203 -2.88 20.68 23.81
C LEU A 203 -2.14 20.60 25.15
N TYR A 204 -1.82 21.75 25.78
CA TYR A 204 -1.22 21.77 27.10
C TYR A 204 -2.16 21.22 28.18
N GLN A 205 -3.46 21.50 28.13
CA GLN A 205 -4.44 20.92 29.04
C GLN A 205 -4.50 19.40 28.94
N CYS A 206 -4.28 18.82 27.76
CA CYS A 206 -4.22 17.37 27.59
C CYS A 206 -3.06 16.68 28.35
N ARG A 207 -2.11 17.42 28.96
CA ARG A 207 -1.03 16.85 29.81
C ARG A 207 -1.58 16.21 31.08
N THR A 208 -2.66 16.76 31.61
CA THR A 208 -3.29 16.31 32.86
C THR A 208 -4.48 15.36 32.63
N ASN A 209 -4.79 15.03 31.37
CA ASN A 209 -5.88 14.10 31.10
C ASN A 209 -5.62 12.75 31.78
N GLU A 210 -6.53 12.33 32.62
CA GLU A 210 -6.58 10.97 33.12
C GLU A 210 -7.18 10.08 32.03
N LEU A 211 -6.31 9.24 31.42
CA LEU A 211 -6.80 8.28 30.45
C LEU A 211 -7.61 7.21 31.18
N SER A 212 -8.92 7.31 31.05
CA SER A 212 -9.88 6.35 31.63
C SER A 212 -9.64 4.97 31.03
N LEU A 213 -9.05 4.07 31.80
CA LEU A 213 -8.70 2.73 31.35
C LEU A 213 -9.81 1.78 31.76
N ASN A 214 -10.53 1.26 30.78
CA ASN A 214 -11.10 -0.07 30.93
C ASN A 214 -9.91 -1.03 31.18
N PRO A 215 -9.91 -1.93 32.20
CA PRO A 215 -8.80 -2.83 32.52
C PRO A 215 -8.28 -3.64 31.32
N LEU A 216 -9.08 -3.78 30.26
CA LEU A 216 -8.76 -4.46 29.01
C LEU A 216 -8.20 -3.53 27.92
N SER A 217 -8.35 -2.21 28.03
CA SER A 217 -7.86 -1.23 27.06
C SER A 217 -6.61 -0.50 27.58
N ARG A 218 -5.45 -1.15 27.46
CA ARG A 218 -4.19 -0.44 27.72
C ARG A 218 -3.98 0.63 26.65
N PHE A 219 -3.67 1.87 27.07
CA PHE A 219 -3.26 2.91 26.13
C PHE A 219 -1.87 2.57 25.57
N VAL A 220 -1.64 2.97 24.33
CA VAL A 220 -0.34 2.84 23.67
C VAL A 220 0.42 4.15 23.84
N LYS A 221 1.69 4.07 24.21
CA LYS A 221 2.58 5.25 24.27
C LYS A 221 3.19 5.46 22.88
N LEU A 222 3.05 6.68 22.33
CA LEU A 222 3.61 7.06 21.05
C LEU A 222 4.84 7.94 21.26
N TYR A 223 5.98 7.49 20.73
CA TYR A 223 7.24 8.23 20.75
C TYR A 223 7.72 8.51 19.32
N THR A 224 8.62 9.48 19.19
CA THR A 224 9.20 9.86 17.89
C THR A 224 10.35 8.95 17.48
N HIS A 225 11.13 8.41 18.43
CA HIS A 225 12.35 7.63 18.20
C HIS A 225 12.27 6.19 18.71
N ASN A 226 12.92 5.26 18.01
CA ASN A 226 12.98 3.84 18.41
C ASN A 226 13.66 3.64 19.79
N PRO A 227 14.80 4.30 20.14
CA PRO A 227 15.41 4.10 21.46
C PRO A 227 14.48 4.42 22.63
N ASP A 228 13.65 5.46 22.53
CA ASP A 228 12.68 5.81 23.58
C ASP A 228 11.59 4.72 23.71
N VAL A 229 11.16 4.15 22.57
CA VAL A 229 10.22 3.03 22.52
C VAL A 229 10.81 1.78 23.17
N ASP A 230 12.04 1.43 22.83
CA ASP A 230 12.70 0.22 23.32
C ASP A 230 12.91 0.32 24.84
N LEU A 231 13.41 1.47 25.33
CA LEU A 231 13.58 1.74 26.75
C LEU A 231 12.26 1.61 27.55
N GLU A 232 11.18 2.19 27.01
CA GLU A 232 9.87 2.12 27.66
C GLU A 232 9.31 0.70 27.69
N ASN A 233 9.43 -0.03 26.59
CA ASN A 233 8.98 -1.43 26.51
C ASN A 233 9.78 -2.33 27.47
N GLU A 234 11.08 -2.15 27.57
CA GLU A 234 11.93 -2.88 28.53
C GLU A 234 11.56 -2.57 29.99
N ARG A 235 11.32 -1.28 30.28
CA ARG A 235 10.90 -0.83 31.63
C ARG A 235 9.58 -1.44 32.04
N GLU A 236 8.58 -1.44 31.16
CA GLU A 236 7.26 -2.02 31.42
C GLU A 236 7.36 -3.57 31.56
N LEU A 237 8.18 -4.21 30.73
CA LEU A 237 8.43 -5.66 30.84
C LEU A 237 9.12 -6.00 32.17
N ALA A 238 10.05 -5.17 32.65
CA ALA A 238 10.73 -5.37 33.93
C ALA A 238 9.77 -5.34 35.12
N ARG A 239 8.73 -4.51 35.08
CA ARG A 239 7.71 -4.36 36.12
C ARG A 239 6.79 -5.56 36.28
N ILE A 240 6.66 -6.39 35.24
CA ILE A 240 5.81 -7.57 35.30
C ILE A 240 6.52 -8.67 36.11
N PRO A 241 5.88 -9.24 37.14
CA PRO A 241 6.43 -10.36 37.87
C PRO A 241 6.40 -11.64 37.05
N GLY A 242 7.18 -12.65 37.43
CA GLY A 242 7.16 -13.99 36.85
C GLY A 242 8.32 -14.30 35.91
N GLY A 243 8.29 -15.53 35.38
CA GLY A 243 9.34 -16.08 34.52
C GLY A 243 9.44 -15.38 33.16
N LYS A 244 10.66 -15.33 32.64
CA LYS A 244 10.97 -14.77 31.33
C LYS A 244 11.08 -15.91 30.30
N TYR A 245 10.40 -15.79 29.18
CA TYR A 245 10.56 -16.64 28.01
C TYR A 245 11.36 -15.87 26.95
N ARG A 246 12.45 -16.47 26.46
CA ARG A 246 13.34 -15.84 25.49
C ARG A 246 13.31 -16.62 24.17
N TYR A 247 13.14 -15.90 23.08
CA TYR A 247 13.13 -16.44 21.73
C TYR A 247 14.22 -15.75 20.92
N HIS A 248 15.10 -16.55 20.31
CA HIS A 248 16.16 -16.07 19.44
C HIS A 248 15.80 -16.31 17.98
N MET A 249 16.08 -15.31 17.15
CA MET A 249 15.92 -15.44 15.72
C MET A 249 16.90 -16.47 15.15
N GLN A 250 16.37 -17.42 14.40
CA GLN A 250 17.19 -18.39 13.68
C GLN A 250 17.39 -17.88 12.25
N MET A 251 18.64 -17.69 11.85
CA MET A 251 19.00 -17.25 10.51
C MET A 251 19.63 -18.42 9.73
N SER A 252 19.31 -18.55 8.44
CA SER A 252 19.90 -19.56 7.55
C SER A 252 20.00 -19.06 6.11
N GLY A 253 20.88 -19.68 5.32
CA GLY A 253 21.21 -19.28 3.96
C GLY A 253 22.42 -18.34 3.89
N VAL A 254 22.46 -17.43 2.89
CA VAL A 254 23.55 -16.47 2.71
C VAL A 254 23.49 -15.42 3.82
N LEU A 255 24.49 -15.41 4.71
CA LEU A 255 24.51 -14.59 5.93
C LEU A 255 24.24 -13.11 5.67
N LYS A 256 24.88 -12.50 4.69
CA LYS A 256 24.69 -11.09 4.33
C LYS A 256 23.25 -10.75 3.92
N ILE A 257 22.57 -11.69 3.25
CA ILE A 257 21.17 -11.54 2.86
C ILE A 257 20.26 -11.74 4.08
N ALA A 258 20.57 -12.71 4.96
CA ALA A 258 19.83 -12.94 6.19
C ALA A 258 19.91 -11.76 7.16
N GLU A 259 21.08 -11.11 7.28
CA GLU A 259 21.25 -9.87 8.05
C GLU A 259 20.43 -8.71 7.49
N SER A 260 20.46 -8.50 6.18
CA SER A 260 19.63 -7.49 5.53
C SER A 260 18.12 -7.78 5.68
N LEU A 261 17.73 -9.05 5.69
CA LEU A 261 16.36 -9.48 5.91
C LEU A 261 15.90 -9.21 7.36
N LYS A 262 16.82 -9.25 8.33
CA LYS A 262 16.56 -8.96 9.74
C LYS A 262 16.00 -7.55 9.93
N ASP A 263 16.57 -6.56 9.27
CA ASP A 263 16.13 -5.16 9.36
C ASP A 263 14.70 -4.96 8.83
N GLY A 264 14.29 -5.78 7.86
CA GLY A 264 12.97 -5.73 7.24
C GLY A 264 11.88 -6.56 7.95
N CYS A 265 12.25 -7.49 8.84
CA CYS A 265 11.23 -8.40 9.43
C CYS A 265 10.51 -7.84 10.67
N LEU A 266 10.90 -6.67 11.19
CA LEU A 266 10.31 -5.98 12.35
C LEU A 266 10.30 -6.79 13.66
N ALA A 267 10.49 -8.10 13.64
CA ALA A 267 10.64 -8.94 14.82
C ALA A 267 12.05 -8.75 15.41
N PRO A 268 12.19 -8.62 16.74
CA PRO A 268 13.50 -8.44 17.35
C PRO A 268 14.31 -9.73 17.26
N GLU A 269 15.64 -9.59 17.15
CA GLU A 269 16.57 -10.72 17.14
C GLU A 269 16.46 -11.57 18.42
N SER A 270 16.34 -10.88 19.56
CA SER A 270 16.06 -11.49 20.86
C SER A 270 14.76 -10.93 21.41
N LEU A 271 13.72 -11.75 21.45
CA LEU A 271 12.40 -11.40 22.00
C LEU A 271 12.27 -11.99 23.40
N ILE A 272 12.01 -11.13 24.39
CA ILE A 272 11.73 -11.54 25.77
C ILE A 272 10.28 -11.24 26.08
N LEU A 273 9.54 -12.24 26.54
CA LEU A 273 8.13 -12.12 26.93
C LEU A 273 7.91 -12.61 28.35
N LYS A 274 6.88 -12.06 28.99
CA LYS A 274 6.31 -12.53 30.27
C LYS A 274 4.79 -12.60 30.13
N LYS A 275 4.12 -13.43 30.94
CA LYS A 275 2.65 -13.40 31.03
C LYS A 275 2.20 -11.98 31.43
N GLY A 276 1.24 -11.42 30.73
CA GLY A 276 0.76 -10.05 30.89
C GLY A 276 1.48 -9.01 30.01
N ALA A 277 2.48 -9.40 29.22
CA ALA A 277 3.17 -8.46 28.32
C ALA A 277 2.24 -7.97 27.20
N ALA A 278 2.24 -6.67 26.94
CA ALA A 278 1.59 -6.08 25.78
C ALA A 278 2.45 -6.34 24.54
N VAL A 279 1.84 -6.88 23.50
CA VAL A 279 2.53 -7.28 22.27
C VAL A 279 1.77 -6.86 21.02
N MET A 280 2.50 -6.77 19.91
CA MET A 280 1.98 -6.53 18.58
C MET A 280 2.51 -7.59 17.63
N PHE A 281 1.63 -8.16 16.80
CA PHE A 281 2.06 -9.00 15.69
C PHE A 281 2.76 -8.17 14.62
N VAL A 282 3.85 -8.72 14.06
CA VAL A 282 4.69 -8.07 13.05
C VAL A 282 4.70 -8.81 11.71
N LYS A 283 3.76 -9.72 11.53
CA LYS A 283 3.55 -10.47 10.28
C LYS A 283 2.08 -10.81 10.11
N ASN A 284 1.65 -11.02 8.84
CA ASN A 284 0.29 -11.45 8.54
C ASN A 284 0.14 -12.96 8.63
N ASN A 285 -0.94 -13.39 9.23
CA ASN A 285 -1.45 -14.75 9.12
C ASN A 285 -2.98 -14.71 9.18
N PHE A 286 -3.59 -14.65 8.00
CA PHE A 286 -5.04 -14.53 7.85
C PHE A 286 -5.77 -15.79 8.36
N GLU A 287 -5.17 -16.98 8.21
CA GLU A 287 -5.73 -18.26 8.67
C GLU A 287 -5.85 -18.28 10.20
N LYS A 288 -4.84 -17.78 10.91
CA LYS A 288 -4.87 -17.63 12.37
C LYS A 288 -5.65 -16.41 12.84
N GLY A 289 -5.97 -15.47 11.92
CA GLY A 289 -6.78 -14.29 12.19
C GLY A 289 -6.02 -13.13 12.82
N TYR A 290 -4.74 -12.95 12.50
CA TYR A 290 -3.97 -11.76 12.88
C TYR A 290 -3.21 -11.17 11.68
N VAL A 291 -2.94 -9.90 11.78
CA VAL A 291 -2.20 -9.13 10.78
C VAL A 291 -1.11 -8.28 11.47
N ASN A 292 -0.16 -7.83 10.69
CA ASN A 292 0.86 -6.90 11.19
C ASN A 292 0.19 -5.65 11.80
N GLY A 293 0.55 -5.28 13.03
CA GLY A 293 -0.11 -4.22 13.80
C GLY A 293 -1.21 -4.71 14.74
N THR A 294 -1.63 -5.99 14.67
CA THR A 294 -2.62 -6.55 15.61
C THR A 294 -2.06 -6.55 17.03
N LEU A 295 -2.75 -5.85 17.95
CA LEU A 295 -2.37 -5.73 19.36
C LEU A 295 -3.01 -6.85 20.20
N GLY A 296 -2.28 -7.29 21.22
CA GLY A 296 -2.76 -8.27 22.18
C GLY A 296 -1.94 -8.28 23.47
N THR A 297 -2.32 -9.18 24.38
CA THR A 297 -1.62 -9.40 25.65
C THR A 297 -1.25 -10.88 25.77
N VAL A 298 -0.06 -11.17 26.23
CA VAL A 298 0.37 -12.56 26.50
C VAL A 298 -0.46 -13.10 27.67
N SER A 299 -1.41 -13.98 27.41
CA SER A 299 -2.23 -14.64 28.44
C SER A 299 -1.51 -15.83 29.10
N GLY A 300 -0.56 -16.43 28.38
CA GLY A 300 0.22 -17.57 28.87
C GLY A 300 1.18 -18.10 27.83
N PHE A 301 1.66 -19.30 28.07
CA PHE A 301 2.50 -20.06 27.15
C PHE A 301 1.95 -21.47 27.06
N ASN A 302 1.93 -22.06 25.88
CA ASN A 302 1.45 -23.44 25.70
C ASN A 302 2.53 -24.45 26.14
N GLU A 303 2.22 -25.73 26.03
CA GLU A 303 3.11 -26.86 26.43
C GLU A 303 4.45 -26.84 25.66
N THR A 304 4.45 -26.34 24.43
CA THR A 304 5.68 -26.18 23.59
C THR A 304 6.44 -24.89 23.87
N GLY A 305 5.98 -24.08 24.84
CA GLY A 305 6.61 -22.81 25.21
C GLY A 305 6.30 -21.65 24.26
N PHE A 306 5.35 -21.77 23.32
CA PHE A 306 4.93 -20.66 22.47
C PHE A 306 3.93 -19.75 23.20
N PRO A 307 4.02 -18.42 23.00
CA PRO A 307 3.14 -17.47 23.67
C PRO A 307 1.71 -17.57 23.15
N VAL A 308 0.75 -17.58 24.07
CA VAL A 308 -0.69 -17.46 23.82
C VAL A 308 -1.07 -16.00 23.97
N ILE A 309 -1.68 -15.42 22.95
CA ILE A 309 -2.01 -14.00 22.86
C ILE A 309 -3.51 -13.81 22.87
N THR A 310 -4.02 -13.13 23.88
CA THR A 310 -5.43 -12.67 23.89
C THR A 310 -5.53 -11.34 23.15
N LEU A 311 -6.32 -11.33 22.08
CA LEU A 311 -6.62 -10.13 21.30
C LEU A 311 -7.70 -9.27 22.00
N ARG A 312 -7.92 -8.04 21.50
CA ARG A 312 -8.96 -7.12 22.01
C ARG A 312 -10.39 -7.69 21.92
N ASN A 313 -10.66 -8.59 20.97
CA ASN A 313 -11.94 -9.26 20.81
C ASN A 313 -12.05 -10.55 21.63
N ASN A 314 -11.19 -10.74 22.63
CA ASN A 314 -11.06 -11.94 23.48
C ASN A 314 -10.71 -13.24 22.74
N LYS A 315 -10.33 -13.19 21.47
CA LYS A 315 -9.82 -14.34 20.75
C LYS A 315 -8.41 -14.66 21.22
N GLU A 316 -8.12 -15.93 21.50
CA GLU A 316 -6.79 -16.40 21.81
C GLU A 316 -6.08 -16.97 20.58
N ILE A 317 -4.80 -16.66 20.44
CA ILE A 317 -3.96 -17.08 19.32
C ILE A 317 -2.61 -17.54 19.86
N VAL A 318 -2.21 -18.77 19.50
CA VAL A 318 -0.85 -19.24 19.74
C VAL A 318 0.07 -18.64 18.68
N ALA A 319 1.04 -17.83 19.11
CA ALA A 319 2.01 -17.21 18.22
C ALA A 319 3.22 -18.14 18.01
N GLU A 320 3.13 -18.99 17.00
CA GLU A 320 4.21 -19.87 16.57
C GLU A 320 5.26 -19.12 15.75
N PRO A 321 6.53 -19.64 15.68
CA PRO A 321 7.57 -19.06 14.86
C PRO A 321 7.16 -18.92 13.38
N ALA A 322 7.35 -17.74 12.84
CA ALA A 322 7.10 -17.44 11.43
C ALA A 322 8.42 -17.25 10.68
N THR A 323 8.43 -17.56 9.39
CA THR A 323 9.62 -17.48 8.55
C THR A 323 9.50 -16.29 7.58
N TRP A 324 10.52 -15.46 7.52
CA TRP A 324 10.75 -14.45 6.48
C TRP A 324 11.81 -14.99 5.54
N SER A 325 11.60 -14.97 4.23
CA SER A 325 12.52 -15.50 3.23
C SER A 325 12.78 -14.50 2.10
N VAL A 326 14.00 -14.57 1.57
CA VAL A 326 14.35 -13.99 0.28
C VAL A 326 14.54 -15.14 -0.69
N GLU A 327 13.79 -15.12 -1.77
CA GLU A 327 13.78 -16.17 -2.78
C GLU A 327 14.20 -15.61 -4.15
N ASP A 328 15.05 -16.34 -4.85
CA ASP A 328 15.36 -16.12 -6.25
C ASP A 328 15.10 -17.39 -7.06
N ASN A 329 14.32 -17.27 -8.12
CA ASN A 329 13.95 -18.39 -9.01
C ASN A 329 13.45 -19.66 -8.26
N SER A 330 12.62 -19.48 -7.23
CA SER A 330 12.10 -20.54 -6.36
C SER A 330 13.17 -21.19 -5.45
N LYS A 331 14.39 -20.64 -5.40
CA LYS A 331 15.42 -21.06 -4.46
C LYS A 331 15.49 -20.07 -3.30
N ILE A 332 15.39 -20.58 -2.08
CA ILE A 332 15.56 -19.76 -0.89
C ILE A 332 17.02 -19.38 -0.76
N LEU A 333 17.33 -18.07 -0.86
CA LEU A 333 18.68 -17.54 -0.68
C LEU A 333 19.03 -17.35 0.80
N ALA A 334 18.06 -16.87 1.57
CA ALA A 334 18.17 -16.69 3.01
C ALA A 334 16.78 -16.70 3.66
N GLN A 335 16.74 -17.09 4.91
CA GLN A 335 15.51 -17.02 5.73
C GLN A 335 15.82 -16.73 7.19
N ASN A 336 14.93 -16.00 7.84
CA ASN A 336 14.93 -15.74 9.26
C ASN A 336 13.65 -16.29 9.86
N LYS A 337 13.76 -17.02 10.99
CA LYS A 337 12.64 -17.59 11.70
C LYS A 337 12.60 -17.05 13.13
N GLN A 338 11.46 -16.44 13.51
CA GLN A 338 11.26 -15.85 14.83
C GLN A 338 9.77 -15.87 15.20
N ILE A 339 9.44 -15.75 16.49
CA ILE A 339 8.08 -15.43 16.92
C ILE A 339 7.66 -14.09 16.33
N PRO A 340 6.52 -14.01 15.62
CA PRO A 340 6.12 -12.80 14.89
C PRO A 340 5.51 -11.73 15.81
N LEU A 341 6.20 -11.45 16.93
CA LEU A 341 5.77 -10.51 17.96
C LEU A 341 6.87 -9.49 18.29
N ARG A 342 6.44 -8.34 18.79
CA ARG A 342 7.27 -7.37 19.50
C ARG A 342 6.48 -6.80 20.69
N LEU A 343 7.19 -6.25 21.65
CA LEU A 343 6.56 -5.50 22.76
C LEU A 343 5.82 -4.27 22.22
N ALA A 344 4.71 -3.91 22.82
CA ALA A 344 3.81 -2.87 22.32
C ALA A 344 3.14 -2.01 23.41
N TRP A 345 3.80 -1.77 24.54
CA TRP A 345 3.41 -0.68 25.44
C TRP A 345 3.72 0.68 24.82
N ALA A 346 4.81 0.73 24.05
CA ALA A 346 5.21 1.88 23.27
C ALA A 346 5.47 1.48 21.82
N ILE A 347 5.14 2.39 20.88
CA ILE A 347 5.45 2.28 19.45
C ILE A 347 5.87 3.65 18.93
N THR A 348 6.56 3.69 17.79
CA THR A 348 6.86 4.98 17.16
C THR A 348 5.64 5.54 16.42
N VAL A 349 5.60 6.88 16.27
CA VAL A 349 4.59 7.58 15.45
C VAL A 349 4.52 6.98 14.04
N HIS A 350 5.66 6.67 13.40
CA HIS A 350 5.72 6.01 12.10
C HIS A 350 4.96 4.67 12.06
N LYS A 351 5.13 3.84 13.10
CA LYS A 351 4.47 2.54 13.19
C LYS A 351 2.98 2.65 13.55
N SER A 352 2.54 3.80 14.07
CA SER A 352 1.13 4.06 14.37
C SER A 352 0.34 4.53 13.17
N GLN A 353 0.99 4.85 12.03
CA GLN A 353 0.30 5.30 10.82
C GLN A 353 -0.71 4.25 10.34
N GLY A 354 -1.89 4.70 9.92
CA GLY A 354 -3.02 3.82 9.59
C GLY A 354 -3.81 3.27 10.78
N MET A 355 -3.25 3.27 12.01
CA MET A 355 -3.94 2.77 13.20
C MET A 355 -5.00 3.76 13.73
N THR A 356 -5.99 3.23 14.46
CA THR A 356 -6.92 4.01 15.27
C THR A 356 -6.84 3.52 16.72
N LEU A 357 -6.66 4.45 17.64
CA LEU A 357 -6.48 4.18 19.07
C LEU A 357 -7.63 4.82 19.85
N ASP A 358 -8.17 4.10 20.84
CA ASP A 358 -9.18 4.65 21.73
C ASP A 358 -8.53 5.60 22.74
N ALA A 359 -7.30 5.28 23.19
CA ALA A 359 -6.49 6.14 24.04
C ALA A 359 -5.00 6.02 23.70
N ALA A 360 -4.29 7.14 23.77
CA ALA A 360 -2.85 7.21 23.56
C ALA A 360 -2.19 8.26 24.46
N GLN A 361 -1.02 7.93 24.97
CA GLN A 361 -0.09 8.88 25.57
C GLN A 361 0.97 9.22 24.54
N VAL A 362 1.16 10.50 24.23
CA VAL A 362 1.99 10.95 23.12
C VAL A 362 3.10 11.87 23.62
N ASP A 363 4.34 11.55 23.27
CA ASP A 363 5.49 12.42 23.51
C ASP A 363 6.05 12.91 22.17
N LEU A 364 5.85 14.20 21.90
CA LEU A 364 6.28 14.91 20.70
C LEU A 364 7.41 15.91 20.98
N SER A 365 8.04 15.87 22.18
CA SER A 365 9.10 16.79 22.57
C SER A 365 10.34 16.68 21.67
N LYS A 366 10.54 15.53 21.03
CA LYS A 366 11.66 15.24 20.16
C LYS A 366 11.23 15.07 18.69
N CYS A 367 10.13 15.72 18.27
CA CYS A 367 9.75 15.70 16.84
C CYS A 367 10.88 16.29 16.00
N PHE A 368 11.24 15.57 14.94
CA PHE A 368 12.33 15.95 14.03
C PHE A 368 11.85 16.13 12.58
N GLU A 369 10.61 15.79 12.30
CA GLU A 369 10.05 15.82 10.96
C GLU A 369 8.63 16.40 10.94
N ARG A 370 8.31 17.14 9.89
CA ARG A 370 7.00 17.73 9.66
C ARG A 370 5.94 16.64 9.48
N GLY A 371 4.70 16.89 9.90
CA GLY A 371 3.60 15.94 9.85
C GLY A 371 3.58 14.89 10.97
N MET A 372 4.67 14.75 11.74
CA MET A 372 4.76 13.75 12.81
C MET A 372 3.73 13.99 13.91
N GLY A 373 3.57 15.24 14.35
CA GLY A 373 2.55 15.60 15.33
C GLY A 373 1.13 15.39 14.80
N TYR A 374 0.87 15.82 13.57
CA TYR A 374 -0.41 15.57 12.91
C TYR A 374 -0.76 14.07 12.87
N VAL A 375 0.19 13.22 12.48
CA VAL A 375 -0.02 11.76 12.48
C VAL A 375 -0.32 11.25 13.88
N ALA A 376 0.49 11.61 14.90
CA ALA A 376 0.32 11.12 16.25
C ALA A 376 -1.03 11.52 16.86
N LEU A 377 -1.41 12.80 16.73
CA LEU A 377 -2.66 13.33 17.26
C LEU A 377 -3.89 12.77 16.51
N SER A 378 -3.76 12.50 15.22
CA SER A 378 -4.85 11.92 14.42
C SER A 378 -5.12 10.44 14.71
N ARG A 379 -4.31 9.77 15.55
CA ARG A 379 -4.52 8.36 15.91
C ARG A 379 -5.68 8.15 16.85
N VAL A 380 -5.95 9.12 17.74
CA VAL A 380 -7.04 9.02 18.73
C VAL A 380 -8.39 9.47 18.17
N ARG A 381 -9.45 8.90 18.75
CA ARG A 381 -10.85 9.22 18.34
C ARG A 381 -11.37 10.48 18.98
N SER A 382 -10.89 10.82 20.18
CA SER A 382 -11.36 11.96 20.98
C SER A 382 -10.22 12.58 21.76
N LEU A 383 -10.38 13.83 22.15
CA LEU A 383 -9.43 14.54 22.99
C LEU A 383 -9.33 13.94 24.40
N SER A 384 -10.41 13.37 24.92
CA SER A 384 -10.43 12.66 26.21
C SER A 384 -9.56 11.39 26.21
N GLY A 385 -9.36 10.77 25.03
CA GLY A 385 -8.44 9.64 24.86
C GLY A 385 -6.98 10.04 24.63
N LEU A 386 -6.67 11.35 24.62
CA LEU A 386 -5.34 11.86 24.34
C LEU A 386 -4.68 12.42 25.61
N ARG A 387 -3.47 11.94 25.93
CA ARG A 387 -2.56 12.57 26.91
C ARG A 387 -1.27 12.98 26.21
N VAL A 388 -0.97 14.28 26.19
CA VAL A 388 0.25 14.82 25.58
C VAL A 388 1.28 15.07 26.68
N LEU A 389 2.42 14.36 26.66
CA LEU A 389 3.49 14.57 27.63
C LEU A 389 4.27 15.85 27.36
N GLY A 390 4.53 16.13 26.09
CA GLY A 390 5.21 17.31 25.62
C GLY A 390 5.21 17.38 24.10
N PHE A 391 5.50 18.55 23.56
CA PHE A 391 5.70 18.78 22.12
C PHE A 391 6.67 19.94 21.90
N ASN A 392 7.36 19.92 20.77
CA ASN A 392 8.18 21.01 20.28
C ASN A 392 7.51 21.68 19.07
N ASP A 393 8.07 22.79 18.58
CA ASP A 393 7.52 23.53 17.43
C ASP A 393 7.40 22.69 16.18
N MET A 394 8.32 21.71 15.98
CA MET A 394 8.30 20.83 14.82
C MET A 394 7.05 19.95 14.78
N ALA A 395 6.50 19.57 15.93
CA ALA A 395 5.28 18.77 16.03
C ALA A 395 4.05 19.43 15.39
N LEU A 396 4.02 20.75 15.38
CA LEU A 396 2.91 21.54 14.83
C LEU A 396 3.19 22.06 13.41
N LYS A 397 4.41 21.91 12.90
CA LYS A 397 4.79 22.39 11.58
C LYS A 397 4.32 21.45 10.47
N VAL A 398 3.84 22.07 9.40
CA VAL A 398 3.56 21.40 8.12
C VAL A 398 4.50 21.95 7.04
N ASP A 399 4.58 21.24 5.94
CA ASP A 399 5.41 21.67 4.81
C ASP A 399 4.67 22.73 3.98
N GLU A 400 5.32 23.87 3.70
CA GLU A 400 4.71 24.99 2.97
C GLU A 400 4.37 24.63 1.53
N GLU A 401 5.21 23.81 0.88
CA GLU A 401 4.95 23.32 -0.46
C GLU A 401 3.73 22.38 -0.47
N THR A 402 3.60 21.55 0.56
CA THR A 402 2.43 20.70 0.76
C THR A 402 1.15 21.52 0.97
N LEU A 403 1.23 22.65 1.69
CA LEU A 403 0.11 23.57 1.86
C LEU A 403 -0.35 24.16 0.52
N ALA A 404 0.59 24.64 -0.30
CA ALA A 404 0.28 25.19 -1.62
C ALA A 404 -0.35 24.11 -2.53
N PHE A 405 0.24 22.90 -2.53
CA PHE A 405 -0.27 21.78 -3.32
C PHE A 405 -1.66 21.31 -2.86
N ASP A 406 -1.98 21.34 -1.56
CA ASP A 406 -3.30 21.01 -1.04
C ASP A 406 -4.40 21.93 -1.57
N GLN A 407 -4.10 23.23 -1.78
CA GLN A 407 -5.04 24.16 -2.39
C GLN A 407 -5.29 23.82 -3.87
N GLU A 408 -4.25 23.47 -4.61
CA GLU A 408 -4.38 23.01 -5.99
C GLU A 408 -5.24 21.73 -6.07
N LEU A 409 -4.99 20.75 -5.18
CA LEU A 409 -5.76 19.52 -5.10
C LEU A 409 -7.26 19.77 -4.83
N LYS A 410 -7.61 20.74 -4.00
CA LYS A 410 -9.00 21.13 -3.75
C LYS A 410 -9.67 21.68 -5.01
N ILE A 411 -8.97 22.55 -5.76
CA ILE A 411 -9.47 23.09 -7.03
C ILE A 411 -9.68 21.97 -8.06
N LEU A 412 -8.69 21.07 -8.21
CA LEU A 412 -8.80 19.93 -9.12
C LEU A 412 -9.93 18.98 -8.73
N SER A 413 -10.19 18.82 -7.43
CA SER A 413 -11.28 17.98 -6.96
C SER A 413 -12.66 18.58 -7.25
N GLU A 414 -12.83 19.89 -7.14
CA GLU A 414 -14.09 20.54 -7.54
C GLU A 414 -14.30 20.42 -9.06
N ALA A 415 -13.27 20.59 -9.86
CA ALA A 415 -13.37 20.36 -11.30
C ALA A 415 -13.78 18.92 -11.64
N ALA A 416 -13.16 17.93 -10.99
CA ALA A 416 -13.52 16.51 -11.16
C ALA A 416 -14.96 16.21 -10.70
N ARG A 417 -15.44 16.87 -9.64
CA ARG A 417 -16.80 16.76 -9.15
C ARG A 417 -17.85 17.25 -10.16
N HIS A 418 -17.60 18.38 -10.79
CA HIS A 418 -18.49 18.90 -11.84
C HIS A 418 -18.61 17.95 -13.04
N GLU A 419 -17.49 17.31 -13.43
CA GLU A 419 -17.51 16.33 -14.51
C GLU A 419 -18.33 15.07 -14.13
N VAL A 420 -18.28 14.61 -12.88
CA VAL A 420 -18.99 13.39 -12.43
C VAL A 420 -20.49 13.49 -12.57
N VAL A 421 -21.05 14.68 -12.39
CA VAL A 421 -22.51 14.89 -12.49
C VAL A 421 -23.00 14.52 -13.90
N SER A 422 -22.21 14.77 -14.93
CA SER A 422 -22.53 14.47 -16.33
C SER A 422 -22.08 13.08 -16.80
N MET A 423 -21.31 12.33 -16.00
CA MET A 423 -20.77 11.01 -16.40
C MET A 423 -21.86 9.93 -16.35
N PRO A 424 -22.08 9.19 -17.45
CA PRO A 424 -22.88 7.97 -17.38
C PRO A 424 -22.18 6.93 -16.51
N GLU A 425 -22.95 6.07 -15.81
CA GLU A 425 -22.34 4.90 -15.15
C GLU A 425 -21.74 3.96 -16.22
N ARG A 426 -20.43 3.83 -16.22
CA ARG A 426 -19.76 2.83 -17.05
C ARG A 426 -20.07 1.45 -16.49
N ARG A 427 -20.89 0.68 -17.18
CA ARG A 427 -21.03 -0.75 -16.94
C ARG A 427 -19.76 -1.43 -17.45
N ILE A 428 -18.94 -1.99 -16.57
CA ILE A 428 -17.86 -2.89 -16.98
C ILE A 428 -18.55 -4.13 -17.54
N ASP A 429 -18.55 -4.26 -18.87
CA ASP A 429 -19.08 -5.43 -19.52
C ASP A 429 -18.05 -6.57 -19.33
N GLU A 430 -18.43 -7.63 -18.60
CA GLU A 430 -17.57 -8.80 -18.33
C GLU A 430 -17.05 -9.42 -19.63
N ASN A 431 -17.85 -9.33 -20.72
CA ASN A 431 -17.47 -9.78 -22.05
C ASN A 431 -16.41 -8.90 -22.72
N GLU A 432 -16.38 -7.60 -22.45
CA GLU A 432 -15.41 -6.69 -23.05
C GLU A 432 -14.01 -6.92 -22.47
N THR A 433 -13.91 -7.17 -21.17
CA THR A 433 -12.65 -7.45 -20.46
C THR A 433 -12.05 -8.80 -20.90
N LEU A 434 -12.89 -9.84 -21.07
CA LEU A 434 -12.46 -11.15 -21.55
C LEU A 434 -12.07 -11.10 -23.04
N LYS A 435 -12.80 -10.35 -23.87
CA LYS A 435 -12.48 -10.15 -25.29
C LYS A 435 -11.19 -9.36 -25.48
N THR A 436 -10.97 -8.30 -24.73
CA THR A 436 -9.75 -7.48 -24.82
C THR A 436 -8.51 -8.28 -24.43
N ASN A 437 -8.56 -9.02 -23.32
CA ASN A 437 -7.47 -9.91 -22.89
C ASN A 437 -7.20 -11.06 -23.88
N TYR A 438 -8.25 -11.64 -24.50
CA TYR A 438 -8.10 -12.69 -25.50
C TYR A 438 -7.50 -12.11 -26.79
N LEU A 439 -7.99 -10.98 -27.27
CA LEU A 439 -7.50 -10.29 -28.46
C LEU A 439 -6.04 -9.84 -28.32
N GLU A 440 -5.65 -9.30 -27.15
CA GLU A 440 -4.26 -8.90 -26.90
C GLU A 440 -3.32 -10.10 -26.87
N LYS A 441 -3.68 -11.19 -26.20
CA LYS A 441 -2.87 -12.43 -26.20
C LYS A 441 -2.72 -13.04 -27.57
N THR A 442 -3.79 -13.01 -28.35
CA THR A 442 -3.79 -13.55 -29.71
C THR A 442 -2.92 -12.68 -30.63
N ARG A 443 -2.95 -11.36 -30.47
CA ARG A 443 -2.12 -10.42 -31.24
C ARG A 443 -0.63 -10.47 -30.93
N VAL A 444 -0.23 -10.91 -29.73
CA VAL A 444 1.19 -11.16 -29.41
C VAL A 444 1.76 -12.29 -30.30
N LYS A 445 0.98 -13.36 -30.54
CA LYS A 445 1.38 -14.47 -31.41
C LYS A 445 1.10 -14.20 -32.88
N HIS A 446 0.02 -13.49 -33.17
CA HIS A 446 -0.49 -13.21 -34.49
C HIS A 446 -0.82 -11.71 -34.64
N PRO A 447 0.16 -10.86 -34.97
CA PRO A 447 0.01 -9.39 -34.93
C PRO A 447 -1.15 -8.84 -35.79
N SER A 448 -1.57 -9.56 -36.80
CA SER A 448 -2.72 -9.21 -37.68
C SER A 448 -4.03 -9.89 -37.30
N ALA A 449 -4.09 -10.64 -36.18
CA ALA A 449 -5.30 -11.31 -35.73
C ALA A 449 -6.44 -10.30 -35.48
N TYR A 450 -7.64 -10.64 -35.95
CA TYR A 450 -8.88 -9.82 -35.82
C TYR A 450 -8.81 -8.40 -36.41
N LYS A 451 -7.78 -8.07 -37.19
CA LYS A 451 -7.77 -6.86 -38.02
C LYS A 451 -8.54 -7.09 -39.33
N ARG A 452 -9.04 -6.01 -39.94
CA ARG A 452 -9.62 -6.12 -41.30
C ARG A 452 -8.54 -6.61 -42.27
N TRP A 453 -8.95 -7.48 -43.20
CA TRP A 453 -8.07 -7.94 -44.26
C TRP A 453 -7.81 -6.81 -45.27
N THR A 454 -6.57 -6.62 -45.62
CA THR A 454 -6.18 -5.69 -46.69
C THR A 454 -6.14 -6.42 -48.03
N ALA A 455 -6.28 -5.72 -49.15
CA ALA A 455 -6.20 -6.30 -50.47
C ALA A 455 -4.85 -7.00 -50.73
N ASP A 456 -3.75 -6.42 -50.21
CA ASP A 456 -2.42 -7.03 -50.31
C ASP A 456 -2.33 -8.36 -49.54
N GLU A 457 -2.86 -8.40 -48.29
CA GLU A 457 -2.89 -9.63 -47.52
C GLU A 457 -3.73 -10.74 -48.20
N GLU A 458 -4.85 -10.38 -48.85
CA GLU A 458 -5.68 -11.32 -49.59
C GLU A 458 -4.94 -11.84 -50.82
N THR A 459 -4.27 -10.98 -51.58
CA THR A 459 -3.46 -11.37 -52.72
C THR A 459 -2.36 -12.35 -52.30
N ARG A 460 -1.66 -12.06 -51.22
CA ARG A 460 -0.61 -12.92 -50.62
C ARG A 460 -1.19 -14.24 -50.09
N LEU A 461 -2.40 -14.22 -49.52
CA LEU A 461 -3.09 -15.42 -49.07
C LEU A 461 -3.43 -16.36 -50.26
N VAL A 462 -4.05 -15.80 -51.30
CA VAL A 462 -4.46 -16.56 -52.49
C VAL A 462 -3.25 -17.13 -53.23
N SER A 463 -2.21 -16.33 -53.45
CA SER A 463 -0.99 -16.77 -54.12
C SER A 463 -0.27 -17.86 -53.31
N GLY A 464 -0.15 -17.69 -51.98
CA GLY A 464 0.47 -18.66 -51.10
C GLY A 464 -0.31 -19.99 -51.04
N TYR A 465 -1.65 -19.94 -51.02
CA TYR A 465 -2.50 -21.11 -51.01
C TYR A 465 -2.40 -21.88 -52.35
N ARG A 466 -2.45 -21.17 -53.51
CA ARG A 466 -2.25 -21.74 -54.82
C ARG A 466 -0.86 -22.35 -55.04
N ALA A 467 0.16 -21.83 -54.32
CA ALA A 467 1.51 -22.39 -54.31
C ALA A 467 1.65 -23.59 -53.36
N GLY A 468 0.54 -24.14 -52.80
CA GLY A 468 0.54 -25.33 -51.95
C GLY A 468 1.00 -25.12 -50.51
N LYS A 469 1.10 -23.88 -50.02
CA LYS A 469 1.46 -23.63 -48.62
C LYS A 469 0.38 -24.10 -47.64
N SER A 470 0.80 -24.73 -46.54
CA SER A 470 -0.11 -25.17 -45.50
C SER A 470 -0.74 -23.97 -44.77
N VAL A 471 -1.92 -24.20 -44.15
CA VAL A 471 -2.60 -23.19 -43.32
C VAL A 471 -1.69 -22.67 -42.21
N SER A 472 -0.81 -23.51 -41.65
CA SER A 472 0.18 -23.10 -40.65
C SER A 472 1.21 -22.13 -41.22
N ALA A 473 1.78 -22.42 -42.39
CA ALA A 473 2.73 -21.56 -43.07
C ALA A 473 2.11 -20.23 -43.50
N LEU A 474 0.85 -20.22 -43.91
CA LEU A 474 0.08 -19.01 -44.23
C LEU A 474 -0.25 -18.20 -42.98
N SER A 475 -0.49 -18.87 -41.86
CA SER A 475 -0.70 -18.24 -40.54
C SER A 475 0.55 -17.46 -40.09
N GLU A 476 1.74 -18.03 -40.16
CA GLU A 476 3.00 -17.39 -39.87
C GLU A 476 3.31 -16.24 -40.83
N MET A 477 3.16 -16.49 -42.15
CA MET A 477 3.47 -15.50 -43.17
C MET A 477 2.63 -14.21 -43.07
N LEU A 478 1.37 -14.32 -42.63
CA LEU A 478 0.41 -13.22 -42.57
C LEU A 478 0.23 -12.70 -41.10
N GLY A 479 0.83 -13.34 -40.12
CA GLY A 479 0.65 -12.99 -38.72
C GLY A 479 -0.79 -13.09 -38.24
N ARG A 480 -1.55 -14.07 -38.75
CA ARG A 480 -2.97 -14.31 -38.48
C ARG A 480 -3.20 -15.70 -37.91
N GLU A 481 -4.18 -15.88 -37.04
CA GLU A 481 -4.55 -17.20 -36.53
C GLU A 481 -4.98 -18.16 -37.68
N ALA A 482 -4.68 -19.45 -37.53
CA ALA A 482 -5.03 -20.48 -38.47
C ALA A 482 -6.55 -20.54 -38.76
N GLY A 483 -7.38 -20.26 -37.73
CA GLY A 483 -8.83 -20.12 -37.88
C GLY A 483 -9.24 -18.94 -38.77
N GLY A 484 -8.55 -17.81 -38.64
CA GLY A 484 -8.76 -16.63 -39.50
C GLY A 484 -8.37 -16.87 -40.95
N ILE A 485 -7.27 -17.62 -41.18
CA ILE A 485 -6.83 -18.06 -42.52
C ILE A 485 -7.90 -18.96 -43.18
N ARG A 486 -8.37 -20.00 -42.48
CA ARG A 486 -9.42 -20.92 -43.01
C ARG A 486 -10.71 -20.17 -43.33
N SER A 487 -11.18 -19.33 -42.41
CA SER A 487 -12.39 -18.52 -42.59
C SER A 487 -12.28 -17.58 -43.81
N ARG A 488 -11.07 -17.02 -44.08
CA ARG A 488 -10.87 -16.13 -45.22
C ARG A 488 -10.78 -16.92 -46.55
N LEU A 489 -10.09 -18.07 -46.55
CA LEU A 489 -10.03 -18.97 -47.71
C LEU A 489 -11.44 -19.48 -48.09
N LYS A 490 -12.28 -19.84 -47.10
CA LYS A 490 -13.67 -20.21 -47.31
C LYS A 490 -14.48 -19.05 -47.93
N LYS A 491 -14.29 -17.81 -47.40
CA LYS A 491 -14.98 -16.63 -47.95
C LYS A 491 -14.52 -16.22 -49.34
N LEU A 492 -13.31 -16.65 -49.74
CA LEU A 492 -12.77 -16.49 -51.10
C LEU A 492 -13.06 -17.71 -52.00
N GLU A 493 -13.89 -18.65 -51.51
CA GLU A 493 -14.31 -19.88 -52.21
C GLU A 493 -13.13 -20.78 -52.67
N LEU A 494 -12.03 -20.73 -51.93
CA LEU A 494 -10.84 -21.53 -52.22
C LEU A 494 -10.80 -22.87 -51.45
N ILE A 495 -11.62 -23.01 -50.41
CA ILE A 495 -11.86 -24.24 -49.65
C ILE A 495 -13.36 -24.34 -49.32
N GLU A 496 -13.86 -25.55 -49.05
CA GLU A 496 -15.25 -25.83 -48.64
C GLU A 496 -15.57 -25.39 -47.19
#